data_39f30ba8125c613497a771552cf3b1b7
#
_entry.id   39f30ba8125c613497a771552cf3b1b7
#
_cell.length_a   1.000
_cell.length_b   1.000
_cell.length_c   1.000
_cell.angle_alpha   90.00
_cell.angle_beta   90.00
_cell.angle_gamma   90.00
#
_symmetry.space_group_name_H-M   'P 1'
#
loop_
_entity.id
_entity.type
_entity.pdbx_description
1 polymer ?
#
loop_
_entity_poly.entity_id
_entity_poly.type
_entity_poly.pdbx_seq_one_letter_code
_entity_poly.pdbx_strand_id
1 'polypeptide(L)'
;MLNYTYIITAFTISLIFSLIGTPFVVKMCNTNGIYDLPNARKVHKHAIPRLGGTLFMPSLSVGMVITLLIMYQGINKDFEIGISNVMMVVGSILIYLIGIIDDLKGLKASHKFIIQTIAALLFPLCNLMISNLHGLFGIYNIPIWVGYPLTVFIILLIVNAMNLIDGIDGLASGLACLILGSFAYLYFQLEAYLFSLISISLAGATLAFFFFNMYGKVGSLKTFMGDSGSLFLGYVIAYLAIKYQMSQEPIGFPYREESLLISFTLVFIPCIDAIRVALWRKFNGKAMFEPDKTHLHHRIMQMGLDMRQTLAVIITLFISICLINYGLYEGGLETTYIIGIDIAIYSIFVWTVVSLNIQLNEYISQQNKMRSKVKVSIITVTYNSAKTLADTIQSVLDQTHRDIEYIIVDGASTDGTLDIIKHFEPIFNGRMKWISEKDHGIYDAMNKGIAMATGDVIGTLNSDDYYTTHDVIERIIAAFNEPALDAVYGDIHFIRDGEPNKCVRYYSSKHFRPKWLRFGMMPAHPSFYCRKIIYQKVGLYKTNYKIGSDYDMMVRMFWVHHINARYLPMDFVTMRTGGASTRDIQSRCQIIKDDVRACRENGIYTNSLMICMKYFYKIFELRM
;
A
#
# COMPACT_ATOMS: atom_id res chain seq x y z
N MET A 1 -36.55 12.11 -29.96
CA MET A 1 -36.38 12.76 -28.64
C MET A 1 -36.97 11.94 -27.48
N LEU A 2 -38.12 11.30 -27.66
CA LEU A 2 -38.77 10.51 -26.59
C LEU A 2 -37.87 9.38 -26.02
N ASN A 3 -37.10 8.71 -26.88
CA ASN A 3 -36.31 7.53 -26.50
C ASN A 3 -35.10 7.82 -25.58
N TYR A 4 -34.41 8.95 -25.76
CA TYR A 4 -33.31 9.37 -24.88
C TYR A 4 -33.80 9.72 -23.46
N THR A 5 -35.02 10.27 -23.34
CA THR A 5 -35.61 10.60 -22.04
C THR A 5 -35.74 9.37 -21.15
N TYR A 6 -36.19 8.24 -21.71
CA TYR A 6 -36.38 6.99 -20.93
C TYR A 6 -35.05 6.41 -20.47
N ILE A 7 -34.01 6.46 -21.31
CA ILE A 7 -32.66 6.01 -20.93
C ILE A 7 -32.09 6.85 -19.79
N ILE A 8 -32.21 8.18 -19.89
CA ILE A 8 -31.78 9.10 -18.83
C ILE A 8 -32.57 8.86 -17.55
N THR A 9 -33.90 8.63 -17.67
CA THR A 9 -34.77 8.35 -16.53
C THR A 9 -34.36 7.07 -15.82
N ALA A 10 -34.19 5.97 -16.55
CA ALA A 10 -33.77 4.68 -16.00
C ALA A 10 -32.42 4.77 -15.26
N PHE A 11 -31.43 5.42 -15.90
CA PHE A 11 -30.13 5.70 -15.27
C PHE A 11 -30.28 6.48 -13.98
N THR A 12 -31.00 7.61 -14.04
CA THR A 12 -31.12 8.54 -12.92
C THR A 12 -31.84 7.91 -11.72
N ILE A 13 -32.95 7.18 -11.96
CA ILE A 13 -33.69 6.50 -10.91
C ILE A 13 -32.80 5.44 -10.23
N SER A 14 -32.13 4.61 -11.01
CA SER A 14 -31.27 3.55 -10.51
C SER A 14 -30.06 4.12 -9.74
N LEU A 15 -29.45 5.19 -10.25
CA LEU A 15 -28.37 5.92 -9.59
C LEU A 15 -28.82 6.49 -8.24
N ILE A 16 -29.94 7.22 -8.20
CA ILE A 16 -30.47 7.83 -6.98
C ILE A 16 -30.84 6.76 -5.95
N PHE A 17 -31.52 5.69 -6.38
CA PHE A 17 -31.88 4.58 -5.49
C PHE A 17 -30.65 3.96 -4.85
N SER A 18 -29.60 3.70 -5.62
CA SER A 18 -28.33 3.15 -5.11
C SER A 18 -27.59 4.15 -4.22
N LEU A 19 -27.57 5.45 -4.56
CA LEU A 19 -26.96 6.50 -3.72
C LEU A 19 -27.63 6.60 -2.34
N ILE A 20 -28.95 6.54 -2.29
CA ILE A 20 -29.72 6.59 -1.04
C ILE A 20 -29.59 5.27 -0.27
N GLY A 21 -29.62 4.14 -0.95
CA GLY A 21 -29.58 2.81 -0.34
C GLY A 21 -28.22 2.44 0.28
N THR A 22 -27.10 2.85 -0.33
CA THR A 22 -25.76 2.46 0.12
C THR A 22 -25.47 2.86 1.58
N PRO A 23 -25.75 4.08 2.06
CA PRO A 23 -25.59 4.43 3.47
C PRO A 23 -26.39 3.52 4.44
N PHE A 24 -27.59 3.07 4.05
CA PHE A 24 -28.39 2.15 4.86
C PHE A 24 -27.73 0.76 4.94
N VAL A 25 -27.24 0.24 3.81
CA VAL A 25 -26.51 -1.04 3.78
C VAL A 25 -25.25 -0.96 4.62
N VAL A 26 -24.48 0.11 4.50
CA VAL A 26 -23.27 0.33 5.32
C VAL A 26 -23.62 0.39 6.80
N LYS A 27 -24.68 1.12 7.18
CA LYS A 27 -25.15 1.17 8.56
C LYS A 27 -25.58 -0.22 9.06
N MET A 28 -26.31 -0.98 8.26
CA MET A 28 -26.69 -2.36 8.59
C MET A 28 -25.48 -3.26 8.80
N CYS A 29 -24.46 -3.18 7.93
CA CYS A 29 -23.21 -3.92 8.10
C CYS A 29 -22.50 -3.54 9.41
N ASN A 30 -22.45 -2.24 9.73
CA ASN A 30 -21.81 -1.75 10.96
C ASN A 30 -22.53 -2.24 12.22
N THR A 31 -23.86 -2.27 12.22
CA THR A 31 -24.64 -2.76 13.38
C THR A 31 -24.56 -4.27 13.57
N ASN A 32 -24.44 -5.04 12.48
CA ASN A 32 -24.41 -6.51 12.53
C ASN A 32 -22.99 -7.10 12.45
N GLY A 33 -21.94 -6.28 12.41
CA GLY A 33 -20.56 -6.75 12.36
C GLY A 33 -20.16 -7.45 11.06
N ILE A 34 -20.81 -7.10 9.93
CA ILE A 34 -20.59 -7.73 8.62
C ILE A 34 -19.47 -6.99 7.89
N TYR A 35 -18.23 -7.42 8.10
CA TYR A 35 -17.05 -6.79 7.52
C TYR A 35 -16.18 -7.76 6.75
N ASP A 36 -15.49 -7.22 5.77
CA ASP A 36 -14.32 -7.84 5.19
C ASP A 36 -13.09 -7.51 6.05
N LEU A 37 -12.55 -8.52 6.72
CA LEU A 37 -11.41 -8.34 7.64
C LEU A 37 -10.08 -8.36 6.86
N PRO A 38 -9.12 -7.49 7.25
CA PRO A 38 -7.80 -7.50 6.65
C PRO A 38 -7.06 -8.82 6.95
N ASN A 39 -6.34 -9.32 5.97
CA ASN A 39 -5.43 -10.45 6.12
C ASN A 39 -4.16 -10.21 5.29
N ALA A 40 -3.14 -11.08 5.40
CA ALA A 40 -1.84 -10.93 4.71
C ALA A 40 -1.93 -10.88 3.17
N ARG A 41 -3.07 -11.25 2.58
CA ARG A 41 -3.29 -11.28 1.12
C ARG A 41 -3.97 -10.03 0.59
N LYS A 42 -4.80 -9.36 1.43
CA LYS A 42 -5.65 -8.22 1.04
C LYS A 42 -4.87 -6.92 1.05
N VAL A 43 -5.27 -6.01 0.19
CA VAL A 43 -4.64 -4.69 0.04
C VAL A 43 -5.08 -3.72 1.14
N HIS A 44 -6.32 -3.86 1.64
CA HIS A 44 -6.85 -2.97 2.68
C HIS A 44 -6.34 -3.34 4.08
N LYS A 45 -6.15 -2.32 4.93
CA LYS A 45 -5.63 -2.44 6.31
C LYS A 45 -6.70 -2.29 7.40
N HIS A 46 -7.94 -2.03 7.04
CA HIS A 46 -9.06 -1.79 7.95
C HIS A 46 -10.23 -2.71 7.64
N ALA A 47 -11.09 -2.99 8.63
CA ALA A 47 -12.35 -3.69 8.42
C ALA A 47 -13.29 -2.80 7.59
N ILE A 48 -13.84 -3.33 6.48
CA ILE A 48 -14.69 -2.59 5.55
C ILE A 48 -16.00 -3.36 5.34
N PRO A 49 -17.19 -2.71 5.41
CA PRO A 49 -18.48 -3.32 5.06
C PRO A 49 -18.45 -3.95 3.67
N ARG A 50 -19.00 -5.18 3.50
CA ARG A 50 -18.83 -5.96 2.25
C ARG A 50 -20.10 -6.21 1.44
N LEU A 51 -21.25 -5.64 1.82
CA LEU A 51 -22.53 -5.87 1.14
C LEU A 51 -22.94 -4.74 0.19
N GLY A 52 -22.03 -3.88 -0.27
CA GLY A 52 -22.38 -2.75 -1.15
C GLY A 52 -23.04 -3.17 -2.47
N GLY A 53 -22.65 -4.31 -3.03
CA GLY A 53 -23.20 -4.84 -4.27
C GLY A 53 -24.61 -5.41 -4.16
N THR A 54 -25.14 -5.62 -2.94
CA THR A 54 -26.53 -6.08 -2.76
C THR A 54 -27.58 -5.09 -3.29
N LEU A 55 -27.20 -3.85 -3.54
CA LEU A 55 -28.08 -2.85 -4.12
C LEU A 55 -28.20 -2.93 -5.65
N PHE A 56 -27.35 -3.66 -6.35
CA PHE A 56 -27.37 -3.69 -7.82
C PHE A 56 -28.67 -4.24 -8.38
N MET A 57 -29.13 -5.39 -7.90
CA MET A 57 -30.37 -5.99 -8.35
C MET A 57 -31.61 -5.14 -7.99
N PRO A 58 -31.81 -4.67 -6.74
CA PRO A 58 -32.93 -3.78 -6.42
C PRO A 58 -32.93 -2.47 -7.22
N SER A 59 -31.76 -1.84 -7.38
CA SER A 59 -31.65 -0.58 -8.14
C SER A 59 -31.96 -0.77 -9.62
N LEU A 60 -31.46 -1.85 -10.24
CA LEU A 60 -31.83 -2.24 -11.60
C LEU A 60 -33.34 -2.43 -11.72
N SER A 61 -33.95 -3.19 -10.81
CA SER A 61 -35.37 -3.50 -10.85
C SER A 61 -36.23 -2.25 -10.71
N VAL A 62 -35.92 -1.36 -9.75
CA VAL A 62 -36.66 -0.11 -9.55
C VAL A 62 -36.50 0.82 -10.75
N GLY A 63 -35.25 1.01 -11.26
CA GLY A 63 -34.98 1.82 -12.44
C GLY A 63 -35.76 1.35 -13.67
N MET A 64 -35.77 0.04 -13.91
CA MET A 64 -36.51 -0.56 -15.04
C MET A 64 -38.03 -0.45 -14.87
N VAL A 65 -38.57 -0.91 -13.73
CA VAL A 65 -40.02 -0.97 -13.52
C VAL A 65 -40.64 0.42 -13.64
N ILE A 66 -40.08 1.43 -12.97
CA ILE A 66 -40.61 2.80 -13.03
C ILE A 66 -40.51 3.35 -14.47
N THR A 67 -39.40 3.12 -15.16
CA THR A 67 -39.22 3.62 -16.52
C THR A 67 -40.21 2.91 -17.50
N LEU A 68 -40.38 1.59 -17.36
CA LEU A 68 -41.33 0.84 -18.18
C LEU A 68 -42.79 1.30 -17.93
N LEU A 69 -43.16 1.61 -16.68
CA LEU A 69 -44.47 2.17 -16.36
C LEU A 69 -44.70 3.54 -17.02
N ILE A 70 -43.68 4.42 -17.01
CA ILE A 70 -43.75 5.72 -17.69
C ILE A 70 -43.85 5.52 -19.21
N MET A 71 -43.13 4.57 -19.77
CA MET A 71 -43.19 4.24 -21.21
C MET A 71 -44.55 3.69 -21.60
N TYR A 72 -45.12 2.79 -20.81
CA TYR A 72 -46.44 2.20 -21.06
C TYR A 72 -47.54 3.28 -21.11
N GLN A 73 -47.55 4.22 -20.17
CA GLN A 73 -48.49 5.33 -20.16
C GLN A 73 -48.33 6.31 -21.34
N GLY A 74 -47.10 6.42 -21.90
CA GLY A 74 -46.80 7.42 -22.93
C GLY A 74 -46.87 6.93 -24.38
N ILE A 75 -46.73 5.64 -24.65
CA ILE A 75 -46.47 5.15 -26.03
C ILE A 75 -47.46 4.05 -26.47
N ASN A 76 -48.24 3.43 -25.57
CA ASN A 76 -49.17 2.31 -25.88
C ASN A 76 -48.49 1.17 -26.71
N LYS A 77 -47.19 0.89 -26.47
CA LYS A 77 -46.49 -0.20 -27.14
C LYS A 77 -46.43 -1.41 -26.24
N ASP A 78 -46.92 -2.54 -26.74
CA ASP A 78 -46.76 -3.83 -26.11
C ASP A 78 -45.28 -4.24 -26.07
N PHE A 79 -44.74 -4.55 -24.89
CA PHE A 79 -43.44 -5.13 -24.74
C PHE A 79 -43.56 -6.65 -24.76
N GLU A 80 -43.04 -7.29 -25.80
CA GLU A 80 -42.91 -8.75 -25.80
C GLU A 80 -41.77 -9.17 -24.86
N ILE A 81 -42.14 -9.76 -23.73
CA ILE A 81 -41.21 -10.35 -22.78
C ILE A 81 -40.94 -11.80 -23.21
N GLY A 82 -39.90 -12.04 -23.97
CA GLY A 82 -39.53 -13.40 -24.36
C GLY A 82 -39.08 -14.24 -23.18
N ILE A 83 -39.18 -15.58 -23.32
CA ILE A 83 -38.76 -16.55 -22.27
C ILE A 83 -37.31 -16.37 -21.83
N SER A 84 -36.39 -15.94 -22.71
CA SER A 84 -34.98 -15.66 -22.39
C SER A 84 -34.82 -14.54 -21.36
N ASN A 85 -35.69 -13.51 -21.40
CA ASN A 85 -35.65 -12.41 -20.43
C ASN A 85 -36.11 -12.89 -19.05
N VAL A 86 -37.13 -13.76 -19.01
CA VAL A 86 -37.60 -14.38 -17.76
C VAL A 86 -36.50 -15.27 -17.16
N MET A 87 -35.85 -16.10 -17.96
CA MET A 87 -34.78 -16.98 -17.51
C MET A 87 -33.54 -16.18 -17.03
N MET A 88 -33.25 -15.03 -17.65
CA MET A 88 -32.25 -14.10 -17.17
C MET A 88 -32.57 -13.60 -15.75
N VAL A 89 -33.80 -13.21 -15.49
CA VAL A 89 -34.24 -12.77 -14.15
C VAL A 89 -34.13 -13.91 -13.14
N VAL A 90 -34.59 -15.10 -13.47
CA VAL A 90 -34.50 -16.30 -12.59
C VAL A 90 -33.03 -16.61 -12.27
N GLY A 91 -32.16 -16.67 -13.28
CA GLY A 91 -30.74 -16.90 -13.08
C GLY A 91 -30.05 -15.78 -12.28
N SER A 92 -30.46 -14.54 -12.51
CA SER A 92 -29.97 -13.38 -11.74
C SER A 92 -30.32 -13.49 -10.27
N ILE A 93 -31.53 -13.93 -9.93
CA ILE A 93 -31.98 -14.18 -8.54
C ILE A 93 -31.11 -15.29 -7.92
N LEU A 94 -30.91 -16.40 -8.62
CA LEU A 94 -30.05 -17.50 -8.11
C LEU A 94 -28.62 -17.03 -7.80
N ILE A 95 -28.01 -16.31 -8.73
CA ILE A 95 -26.65 -15.77 -8.57
C ILE A 95 -26.57 -14.74 -7.44
N TYR A 96 -27.57 -13.87 -7.35
CA TYR A 96 -27.64 -12.85 -6.31
C TYR A 96 -27.79 -13.48 -4.91
N LEU A 97 -28.68 -14.46 -4.75
CA LEU A 97 -28.90 -15.15 -3.47
C LEU A 97 -27.64 -15.92 -3.02
N ILE A 98 -27.00 -16.65 -3.94
CA ILE A 98 -25.77 -17.38 -3.58
C ILE A 98 -24.63 -16.42 -3.21
N GLY A 99 -24.53 -15.27 -3.89
CA GLY A 99 -23.57 -14.22 -3.54
C GLY A 99 -23.81 -13.64 -2.15
N ILE A 100 -25.07 -13.36 -1.77
CA ILE A 100 -25.40 -12.91 -0.41
C ILE A 100 -25.07 -13.97 0.64
N ILE A 101 -25.38 -15.24 0.38
CA ILE A 101 -25.08 -16.33 1.32
C ILE A 101 -23.56 -16.46 1.49
N ASP A 102 -22.80 -16.33 0.41
CA ASP A 102 -21.35 -16.33 0.50
C ASP A 102 -20.79 -15.14 1.29
N ASP A 103 -21.29 -13.95 1.04
CA ASP A 103 -20.88 -12.74 1.76
C ASP A 103 -21.18 -12.83 3.27
N LEU A 104 -22.24 -13.53 3.67
CA LEU A 104 -22.63 -13.65 5.07
C LEU A 104 -21.95 -14.83 5.79
N LYS A 105 -21.80 -15.99 5.12
CA LYS A 105 -21.39 -17.24 5.77
C LYS A 105 -20.06 -17.80 5.26
N GLY A 106 -19.59 -17.35 4.09
CA GLY A 106 -18.47 -17.95 3.39
C GLY A 106 -18.81 -19.36 2.86
N LEU A 107 -18.78 -19.55 1.55
CA LEU A 107 -19.10 -20.82 0.91
C LEU A 107 -17.85 -21.47 0.30
N LYS A 108 -17.85 -22.80 0.21
CA LYS A 108 -16.84 -23.50 -0.58
C LYS A 108 -17.02 -23.14 -2.07
N ALA A 109 -15.88 -22.96 -2.77
CA ALA A 109 -15.88 -22.60 -4.20
C ALA A 109 -16.72 -23.58 -5.05
N SER A 110 -16.74 -24.88 -4.70
CA SER A 110 -17.53 -25.89 -5.39
C SER A 110 -19.05 -25.62 -5.36
N HIS A 111 -19.59 -25.17 -4.21
CA HIS A 111 -21.01 -24.88 -4.09
C HIS A 111 -21.39 -23.65 -4.94
N LYS A 112 -20.56 -22.62 -4.92
CA LYS A 112 -20.75 -21.44 -5.80
C LYS A 112 -20.74 -21.83 -7.27
N PHE A 113 -19.76 -22.65 -7.67
CA PHE A 113 -19.64 -23.08 -9.05
C PHE A 113 -20.82 -23.92 -9.55
N ILE A 114 -21.39 -24.78 -8.71
CA ILE A 114 -22.60 -25.56 -9.04
C ILE A 114 -23.79 -24.63 -9.33
N ILE A 115 -24.05 -23.65 -8.44
CA ILE A 115 -25.20 -22.73 -8.63
C ILE A 115 -24.96 -21.82 -9.84
N GLN A 116 -23.73 -21.34 -10.05
CA GLN A 116 -23.38 -20.58 -11.26
C GLN A 116 -23.62 -21.42 -12.53
N THR A 117 -23.29 -22.71 -12.50
CA THR A 117 -23.52 -23.62 -13.64
C THR A 117 -25.02 -23.81 -13.88
N ILE A 118 -25.82 -24.00 -12.84
CA ILE A 118 -27.29 -24.10 -12.97
C ILE A 118 -27.86 -22.80 -13.59
N ALA A 119 -27.46 -21.64 -13.11
CA ALA A 119 -27.88 -20.36 -13.66
C ALA A 119 -27.44 -20.18 -15.11
N ALA A 120 -26.22 -20.60 -15.48
CA ALA A 120 -25.70 -20.53 -16.84
C ALA A 120 -26.46 -21.45 -17.79
N LEU A 121 -26.90 -22.62 -17.36
CA LEU A 121 -27.69 -23.58 -18.15
C LEU A 121 -29.07 -23.03 -18.53
N LEU A 122 -29.62 -22.09 -17.80
CA LEU A 122 -30.92 -21.49 -18.13
C LEU A 122 -30.92 -20.79 -19.50
N PHE A 123 -29.76 -20.29 -19.96
CA PHE A 123 -29.68 -19.59 -21.25
C PHE A 123 -29.82 -20.53 -22.43
N PRO A 124 -28.97 -21.56 -22.62
CA PRO A 124 -29.15 -22.48 -23.72
C PRO A 124 -30.50 -23.24 -23.70
N LEU A 125 -31.07 -23.48 -22.50
CA LEU A 125 -32.39 -24.10 -22.38
C LEU A 125 -33.53 -23.24 -22.94
N CYS A 126 -33.35 -21.93 -23.07
CA CYS A 126 -34.30 -21.05 -23.74
C CYS A 126 -33.81 -20.56 -25.11
N ASN A 127 -32.94 -21.34 -25.76
CA ASN A 127 -32.31 -21.06 -27.04
C ASN A 127 -31.44 -19.78 -27.08
N LEU A 128 -31.05 -19.23 -25.93
CA LEU A 128 -30.08 -18.16 -25.85
C LEU A 128 -28.68 -18.79 -25.83
N MET A 129 -28.07 -18.98 -26.99
CA MET A 129 -26.79 -19.66 -27.13
C MET A 129 -25.93 -19.06 -28.25
N ILE A 130 -24.65 -19.30 -28.15
CA ILE A 130 -23.70 -19.01 -29.22
C ILE A 130 -23.87 -20.07 -30.32
N SER A 131 -24.44 -19.67 -31.45
CA SER A 131 -24.70 -20.55 -32.60
C SER A 131 -23.91 -20.12 -33.82
N ASN A 132 -23.31 -18.93 -33.81
CA ASN A 132 -22.52 -18.38 -34.90
C ASN A 132 -21.25 -17.73 -34.35
N LEU A 133 -20.10 -18.00 -34.97
CA LEU A 133 -18.79 -17.41 -34.60
C LEU A 133 -18.38 -16.26 -35.53
N HIS A 134 -19.31 -15.79 -36.38
CA HIS A 134 -19.12 -14.61 -37.23
C HIS A 134 -17.80 -14.61 -38.01
N GLY A 135 -17.40 -15.76 -38.56
CA GLY A 135 -16.16 -15.90 -39.32
C GLY A 135 -14.89 -16.09 -38.50
N LEU A 136 -14.97 -16.18 -37.20
CA LEU A 136 -13.79 -16.44 -36.37
C LEU A 136 -13.15 -17.78 -36.76
N PHE A 137 -11.87 -17.76 -37.13
CA PHE A 137 -11.14 -18.89 -37.74
C PHE A 137 -11.83 -19.48 -39.01
N GLY A 138 -12.59 -18.68 -39.74
CA GLY A 138 -13.38 -19.12 -40.88
C GLY A 138 -14.64 -19.91 -40.50
N ILE A 139 -14.99 -19.99 -39.24
CA ILE A 139 -16.16 -20.73 -38.73
C ILE A 139 -17.33 -19.75 -38.56
N TYR A 140 -18.45 -20.06 -39.18
CA TYR A 140 -19.69 -19.32 -39.03
C TYR A 140 -20.64 -20.08 -38.08
N ASN A 141 -21.41 -21.01 -38.58
CA ASN A 141 -22.37 -21.75 -37.78
C ASN A 141 -21.73 -22.91 -37.04
N ILE A 142 -22.09 -23.06 -35.77
CA ILE A 142 -21.68 -24.17 -34.94
C ILE A 142 -22.90 -25.02 -34.52
N PRO A 143 -22.74 -26.35 -34.43
CA PRO A 143 -23.85 -27.23 -34.03
C PRO A 143 -24.23 -27.02 -32.55
N ILE A 144 -25.48 -27.29 -32.25
CA ILE A 144 -26.06 -27.09 -30.90
C ILE A 144 -25.24 -27.77 -29.80
N TRP A 145 -24.74 -28.97 -30.04
CA TRP A 145 -23.94 -29.73 -29.07
C TRP A 145 -22.56 -29.09 -28.77
N VAL A 146 -22.07 -28.18 -29.61
CA VAL A 146 -20.92 -27.29 -29.33
C VAL A 146 -21.37 -25.98 -28.73
N GLY A 147 -22.45 -25.39 -29.27
CA GLY A 147 -22.96 -24.09 -28.84
C GLY A 147 -23.42 -24.07 -27.36
N TYR A 148 -24.07 -25.14 -26.89
CA TYR A 148 -24.52 -25.23 -25.49
C TYR A 148 -23.35 -25.22 -24.49
N PRO A 149 -22.37 -26.13 -24.54
CA PRO A 149 -21.23 -26.10 -23.64
C PRO A 149 -20.39 -24.82 -23.75
N LEU A 150 -20.23 -24.29 -24.97
CA LEU A 150 -19.50 -23.05 -25.20
C LEU A 150 -20.20 -21.86 -24.51
N THR A 151 -21.52 -21.77 -24.63
CA THR A 151 -22.32 -20.72 -23.98
C THR A 151 -22.19 -20.79 -22.46
N VAL A 152 -22.37 -21.97 -21.87
CA VAL A 152 -22.20 -22.17 -20.42
C VAL A 152 -20.79 -21.79 -19.98
N PHE A 153 -19.76 -22.22 -20.71
CA PHE A 153 -18.37 -21.88 -20.42
C PHE A 153 -18.11 -20.39 -20.44
N ILE A 154 -18.60 -19.67 -21.45
CA ILE A 154 -18.41 -18.21 -21.59
C ILE A 154 -19.13 -17.47 -20.47
N ILE A 155 -20.36 -17.88 -20.07
CA ILE A 155 -21.06 -17.28 -18.93
C ILE A 155 -20.24 -17.46 -17.65
N LEU A 156 -19.80 -18.69 -17.35
CA LEU A 156 -18.99 -18.98 -16.18
C LEU A 156 -17.68 -18.20 -16.18
N LEU A 157 -17.06 -18.08 -17.35
CA LEU A 157 -15.84 -17.30 -17.51
C LEU A 157 -16.06 -15.82 -17.17
N ILE A 158 -17.09 -15.18 -17.72
CA ILE A 158 -17.38 -13.76 -17.49
C ILE A 158 -17.77 -13.53 -16.02
N VAL A 159 -18.64 -14.39 -15.44
CA VAL A 159 -19.07 -14.29 -14.04
C VAL A 159 -17.86 -14.36 -13.09
N ASN A 160 -17.00 -15.35 -13.26
CA ASN A 160 -15.83 -15.50 -12.41
C ASN A 160 -14.75 -14.43 -12.70
N ALA A 161 -14.58 -14.00 -13.94
CA ALA A 161 -13.66 -12.93 -14.30
C ALA A 161 -14.02 -11.61 -13.63
N MET A 162 -15.33 -11.25 -13.61
CA MET A 162 -15.81 -10.05 -12.92
C MET A 162 -15.64 -10.13 -11.40
N ASN A 163 -15.77 -11.31 -10.83
CA ASN A 163 -15.48 -11.53 -9.40
C ASN A 163 -13.98 -11.45 -9.08
N LEU A 164 -13.12 -12.01 -9.94
CA LEU A 164 -11.67 -12.01 -9.73
C LEU A 164 -11.02 -10.64 -9.93
N ILE A 165 -11.61 -9.78 -10.79
CA ILE A 165 -11.08 -8.44 -11.04
C ILE A 165 -11.44 -7.45 -9.92
N ASP A 166 -12.39 -7.78 -9.04
CA ASP A 166 -12.79 -6.99 -7.87
C ASP A 166 -11.74 -7.06 -6.74
N GLY A 167 -10.48 -6.82 -7.08
CA GLY A 167 -9.34 -6.91 -6.15
C GLY A 167 -8.84 -5.56 -5.62
N ILE A 168 -9.23 -4.46 -6.24
CA ILE A 168 -8.89 -3.08 -5.81
C ILE A 168 -10.09 -2.14 -5.98
N ASP A 169 -10.13 -1.10 -5.15
CA ASP A 169 -11.20 -0.11 -5.18
C ASP A 169 -11.44 0.46 -6.58
N GLY A 170 -12.69 0.44 -7.02
CA GLY A 170 -13.13 1.03 -8.27
C GLY A 170 -12.87 0.21 -9.53
N LEU A 171 -12.09 -0.87 -9.49
CA LEU A 171 -11.68 -1.56 -10.73
C LEU A 171 -12.86 -2.31 -11.36
N ALA A 172 -13.49 -3.22 -10.64
CA ALA A 172 -14.63 -3.98 -11.17
C ALA A 172 -15.80 -3.06 -11.51
N SER A 173 -16.13 -2.12 -10.63
CA SER A 173 -17.24 -1.17 -10.85
C SER A 173 -16.95 -0.17 -11.98
N GLY A 174 -15.72 0.31 -12.12
CA GLY A 174 -15.33 1.22 -13.19
C GLY A 174 -15.39 0.55 -14.57
N LEU A 175 -14.82 -0.67 -14.70
CA LEU A 175 -14.93 -1.44 -15.93
C LEU A 175 -16.38 -1.81 -16.24
N ALA A 176 -17.15 -2.25 -15.25
CA ALA A 176 -18.57 -2.57 -15.44
C ALA A 176 -19.38 -1.36 -15.92
N CYS A 177 -19.14 -0.15 -15.39
CA CYS A 177 -19.79 1.07 -15.88
C CYS A 177 -19.48 1.32 -17.37
N LEU A 178 -18.23 1.15 -17.80
CA LEU A 178 -17.85 1.32 -19.20
C LEU A 178 -18.51 0.25 -20.10
N ILE A 179 -18.46 -1.02 -19.71
CA ILE A 179 -19.06 -2.14 -20.42
C ILE A 179 -20.57 -1.94 -20.56
N LEU A 180 -21.26 -1.65 -19.46
CA LEU A 180 -22.70 -1.47 -19.44
C LEU A 180 -23.15 -0.21 -20.19
N GLY A 181 -22.38 0.88 -20.09
CA GLY A 181 -22.61 2.09 -20.88
C GLY A 181 -22.48 1.84 -22.37
N SER A 182 -21.48 1.07 -22.79
CA SER A 182 -21.28 0.66 -24.18
C SER A 182 -22.45 -0.20 -24.66
N PHE A 183 -22.87 -1.23 -23.91
CA PHE A 183 -24.05 -2.04 -24.28
C PHE A 183 -25.33 -1.20 -24.31
N ALA A 184 -25.52 -0.26 -23.40
CA ALA A 184 -26.68 0.63 -23.42
C ALA A 184 -26.77 1.43 -24.71
N TYR A 185 -25.64 1.99 -25.16
CA TYR A 185 -25.54 2.72 -26.42
C TYR A 185 -25.78 1.80 -27.63
N LEU A 186 -25.11 0.63 -27.69
CA LEU A 186 -25.22 -0.32 -28.80
C LEU A 186 -26.63 -0.87 -28.95
N TYR A 187 -27.31 -1.25 -27.87
CA TYR A 187 -28.69 -1.69 -27.90
C TYR A 187 -29.66 -0.56 -28.24
N PHE A 188 -29.34 0.67 -27.84
CA PHE A 188 -30.12 1.84 -28.25
C PHE A 188 -30.09 2.03 -29.78
N GLN A 189 -28.92 1.89 -30.40
CA GLN A 189 -28.77 1.99 -31.86
C GLN A 189 -29.54 0.89 -32.62
N LEU A 190 -29.74 -0.27 -31.98
CA LEU A 190 -30.52 -1.38 -32.51
C LEU A 190 -32.04 -1.27 -32.23
N GLU A 191 -32.49 -0.15 -31.64
CA GLU A 191 -33.88 0.03 -31.16
C GLU A 191 -34.34 -1.03 -30.15
N ALA A 192 -33.37 -1.77 -29.58
CA ALA A 192 -33.58 -2.83 -28.60
C ALA A 192 -33.69 -2.26 -27.19
N TYR A 193 -34.68 -1.41 -26.97
CA TYR A 193 -34.81 -0.54 -25.80
C TYR A 193 -34.80 -1.30 -24.46
N LEU A 194 -35.39 -2.50 -24.38
CA LEU A 194 -35.38 -3.31 -23.17
C LEU A 194 -33.95 -3.60 -22.69
N PHE A 195 -33.08 -4.01 -23.60
CA PHE A 195 -31.68 -4.33 -23.25
C PHE A 195 -30.87 -3.08 -22.97
N SER A 196 -31.16 -1.99 -23.69
CA SER A 196 -30.58 -0.67 -23.38
C SER A 196 -30.96 -0.20 -21.96
N LEU A 197 -32.24 -0.38 -21.54
CA LEU A 197 -32.71 -0.04 -20.19
C LEU A 197 -32.07 -0.92 -19.12
N ILE A 198 -31.92 -2.24 -19.35
CA ILE A 198 -31.19 -3.15 -18.44
C ILE A 198 -29.77 -2.63 -18.23
N SER A 199 -29.07 -2.37 -19.34
CA SER A 199 -27.68 -1.95 -19.30
C SER A 199 -27.49 -0.62 -18.57
N ILE A 200 -28.29 0.38 -18.93
CA ILE A 200 -28.13 1.74 -18.38
C ILE A 200 -28.59 1.84 -16.90
N SER A 201 -29.65 1.12 -16.52
CA SER A 201 -30.07 1.07 -15.12
C SER A 201 -29.00 0.44 -14.24
N LEU A 202 -28.39 -0.67 -14.69
CA LEU A 202 -27.32 -1.31 -13.94
C LEU A 202 -26.06 -0.44 -13.93
N ALA A 203 -25.76 0.28 -15.01
CA ALA A 203 -24.67 1.26 -15.04
C ALA A 203 -24.87 2.36 -13.98
N GLY A 204 -26.10 2.88 -13.82
CA GLY A 204 -26.43 3.87 -12.81
C GLY A 204 -26.18 3.36 -11.38
N ALA A 205 -26.65 2.14 -11.07
CA ALA A 205 -26.42 1.50 -9.78
C ALA A 205 -24.93 1.28 -9.50
N THR A 206 -24.20 0.81 -10.50
CA THR A 206 -22.77 0.52 -10.39
C THR A 206 -21.95 1.80 -10.26
N LEU A 207 -22.34 2.89 -10.92
CA LEU A 207 -21.68 4.19 -10.80
C LEU A 207 -21.86 4.78 -9.38
N ALA A 208 -23.06 4.67 -8.80
CA ALA A 208 -23.27 5.06 -7.39
C ALA A 208 -22.35 4.30 -6.45
N PHE A 209 -22.27 2.98 -6.61
CA PHE A 209 -21.35 2.14 -5.83
C PHE A 209 -19.90 2.54 -6.02
N PHE A 210 -19.46 2.83 -7.27
CA PHE A 210 -18.09 3.28 -7.57
C PHE A 210 -17.68 4.47 -6.71
N PHE A 211 -18.56 5.47 -6.53
CA PHE A 211 -18.27 6.62 -5.67
C PHE A 211 -18.05 6.23 -4.21
N PHE A 212 -18.88 5.38 -3.64
CA PHE A 212 -18.71 4.92 -2.25
C PHE A 212 -17.49 4.03 -2.06
N ASN A 213 -17.22 3.15 -3.01
CA ASN A 213 -16.07 2.26 -2.97
C ASN A 213 -14.75 3.03 -3.12
N MET A 214 -14.67 3.99 -4.05
CA MET A 214 -13.46 4.73 -4.38
C MET A 214 -13.17 5.89 -3.44
N TYR A 215 -14.20 6.66 -3.07
CA TYR A 215 -14.07 7.92 -2.33
C TYR A 215 -14.69 7.88 -0.93
N GLY A 216 -15.37 6.81 -0.56
CA GLY A 216 -15.95 6.64 0.77
C GLY A 216 -14.86 6.61 1.85
N LYS A 217 -15.13 7.30 2.98
CA LYS A 217 -14.23 7.26 4.14
C LYS A 217 -14.40 5.95 4.90
N VAL A 218 -13.29 5.32 5.28
CA VAL A 218 -13.27 4.14 6.14
C VAL A 218 -13.96 4.46 7.48
N GLY A 219 -14.82 3.55 7.94
CA GLY A 219 -15.61 3.76 9.17
C GLY A 219 -16.86 4.62 8.99
N SER A 220 -17.13 5.17 7.79
CA SER A 220 -18.33 5.98 7.49
C SER A 220 -19.13 5.40 6.32
N LEU A 221 -18.69 5.60 5.08
CA LEU A 221 -19.47 5.27 3.88
C LEU A 221 -18.75 4.30 2.93
N LYS A 222 -17.50 3.93 3.21
CA LYS A 222 -16.76 2.99 2.37
C LYS A 222 -17.35 1.60 2.47
N THR A 223 -17.53 0.95 1.31
CA THR A 223 -18.05 -0.44 1.24
C THR A 223 -17.41 -1.19 0.08
N PHE A 224 -17.28 -2.50 0.24
CA PHE A 224 -16.89 -3.41 -0.83
C PHE A 224 -18.11 -3.98 -1.55
N MET A 225 -17.91 -4.42 -2.80
CA MET A 225 -18.95 -4.98 -3.66
C MET A 225 -19.47 -6.31 -3.10
N GLY A 226 -18.57 -7.16 -2.65
CA GLY A 226 -18.87 -8.53 -2.25
C GLY A 226 -19.21 -9.44 -3.43
N ASP A 227 -19.36 -10.72 -3.13
CA ASP A 227 -19.70 -11.74 -4.14
C ASP A 227 -21.12 -11.54 -4.70
N SER A 228 -22.05 -11.03 -3.88
CA SER A 228 -23.40 -10.66 -4.29
C SER A 228 -23.43 -9.65 -5.44
N GLY A 229 -22.51 -8.69 -5.45
CA GLY A 229 -22.43 -7.68 -6.50
C GLY A 229 -21.65 -8.13 -7.71
N SER A 230 -20.45 -8.65 -7.51
CA SER A 230 -19.53 -9.00 -8.61
C SER A 230 -20.04 -10.17 -9.47
N LEU A 231 -20.62 -11.21 -8.85
CA LEU A 231 -21.23 -12.34 -9.57
C LEU A 231 -22.48 -11.90 -10.34
N PHE A 232 -23.33 -11.07 -9.72
CA PHE A 232 -24.53 -10.53 -10.37
C PHE A 232 -24.16 -9.65 -11.58
N LEU A 233 -23.19 -8.74 -11.44
CA LEU A 233 -22.70 -7.94 -12.57
C LEU A 233 -22.17 -8.82 -13.70
N GLY A 234 -21.34 -9.80 -13.37
CA GLY A 234 -20.80 -10.74 -14.35
C GLY A 234 -21.89 -11.50 -15.10
N TYR A 235 -22.95 -11.93 -14.42
CA TYR A 235 -24.05 -12.68 -15.02
C TYR A 235 -24.89 -11.81 -15.98
N VAL A 236 -25.23 -10.58 -15.57
CA VAL A 236 -25.96 -9.65 -16.45
C VAL A 236 -25.11 -9.22 -17.64
N ILE A 237 -23.82 -8.95 -17.45
CA ILE A 237 -22.90 -8.62 -18.55
C ILE A 237 -22.79 -9.80 -19.53
N ALA A 238 -22.68 -11.04 -19.04
CA ALA A 238 -22.65 -12.24 -19.87
C ALA A 238 -23.95 -12.39 -20.70
N TYR A 239 -25.11 -12.16 -20.07
CA TYR A 239 -26.38 -12.13 -20.76
C TYR A 239 -26.39 -11.12 -21.91
N LEU A 240 -26.00 -9.87 -21.62
CA LEU A 240 -25.97 -8.80 -22.62
C LEU A 240 -24.99 -9.12 -23.76
N ALA A 241 -23.81 -9.62 -23.45
CA ALA A 241 -22.80 -9.97 -24.44
C ALA A 241 -23.27 -11.09 -25.39
N ILE A 242 -23.86 -12.18 -24.83
CA ILE A 242 -24.37 -13.29 -25.65
C ILE A 242 -25.57 -12.84 -26.47
N LYS A 243 -26.50 -12.09 -25.87
CA LYS A 243 -27.67 -11.58 -26.55
C LYS A 243 -27.32 -10.64 -27.72
N TYR A 244 -26.28 -9.80 -27.53
CA TYR A 244 -25.84 -8.85 -28.56
C TYR A 244 -25.29 -9.54 -29.80
N GLN A 245 -24.56 -10.63 -29.65
CA GLN A 245 -23.95 -11.36 -30.77
C GLN A 245 -24.91 -12.32 -31.48
N MET A 246 -26.07 -12.65 -30.87
CA MET A 246 -27.06 -13.55 -31.50
C MET A 246 -27.69 -12.95 -32.75
N SER A 247 -27.72 -13.71 -33.81
CA SER A 247 -28.26 -13.32 -35.11
C SER A 247 -29.39 -14.24 -35.63
N GLN A 248 -29.98 -15.09 -34.73
CA GLN A 248 -31.04 -16.01 -35.09
C GLN A 248 -32.43 -15.42 -34.81
N GLU A 249 -33.26 -15.25 -35.80
CA GLU A 249 -34.67 -14.91 -35.64
C GLU A 249 -35.47 -16.08 -35.04
N PRO A 250 -36.51 -15.85 -34.22
CA PRO A 250 -37.00 -14.55 -33.75
C PRO A 250 -36.32 -14.02 -32.47
N ILE A 251 -35.34 -14.70 -31.93
CA ILE A 251 -34.76 -14.42 -30.62
C ILE A 251 -33.59 -13.44 -30.69
N GLY A 252 -32.84 -13.43 -31.82
CA GLY A 252 -31.65 -12.59 -32.07
C GLY A 252 -31.97 -11.28 -32.79
N PHE A 253 -30.96 -10.59 -33.18
CA PHE A 253 -30.99 -9.39 -33.99
C PHE A 253 -30.61 -9.76 -35.45
N PRO A 254 -30.79 -8.86 -36.43
CA PRO A 254 -30.26 -9.07 -37.77
C PRO A 254 -28.76 -9.40 -37.75
N TYR A 255 -28.29 -10.23 -38.66
CA TYR A 255 -26.88 -10.61 -38.71
C TYR A 255 -25.98 -9.38 -38.85
N ARG A 256 -24.96 -9.32 -38.01
CA ARG A 256 -23.96 -8.26 -37.99
C ARG A 256 -22.60 -8.92 -37.76
N GLU A 257 -21.70 -8.71 -38.71
CA GLU A 257 -20.38 -9.34 -38.70
C GLU A 257 -19.55 -8.93 -37.47
N GLU A 258 -19.65 -7.66 -37.05
CA GLU A 258 -18.91 -7.07 -35.94
C GLU A 258 -19.42 -7.48 -34.54
N SER A 259 -20.58 -8.09 -34.44
CA SER A 259 -21.24 -8.30 -33.17
C SER A 259 -20.48 -9.19 -32.19
N LEU A 260 -19.79 -10.23 -32.70
CA LEU A 260 -18.90 -11.07 -31.89
C LEU A 260 -17.67 -10.27 -31.41
N LEU A 261 -17.03 -9.53 -32.33
CA LEU A 261 -15.85 -8.72 -31.99
C LEU A 261 -16.17 -7.69 -30.90
N ILE A 262 -17.27 -6.98 -31.04
CA ILE A 262 -17.71 -5.99 -30.05
C ILE A 262 -17.96 -6.64 -28.69
N SER A 263 -18.74 -7.73 -28.63
CA SER A 263 -19.02 -8.45 -27.39
C SER A 263 -17.74 -8.98 -26.73
N PHE A 264 -16.84 -9.53 -27.53
CA PHE A 264 -15.53 -10.00 -27.07
C PHE A 264 -14.69 -8.85 -26.50
N THR A 265 -14.54 -7.75 -27.25
CA THR A 265 -13.71 -6.59 -26.85
C THR A 265 -14.15 -6.02 -25.51
N LEU A 266 -15.45 -5.88 -25.29
CA LEU A 266 -15.99 -5.30 -24.04
C LEU A 266 -15.69 -6.15 -22.80
N VAL A 267 -15.63 -7.48 -22.92
CA VAL A 267 -15.34 -8.37 -21.78
C VAL A 267 -13.90 -8.88 -21.78
N PHE A 268 -13.07 -8.45 -22.73
CA PHE A 268 -11.74 -9.01 -23.00
C PHE A 268 -10.82 -8.94 -21.78
N ILE A 269 -10.61 -7.74 -21.19
CA ILE A 269 -9.63 -7.56 -20.11
C ILE A 269 -9.93 -8.44 -18.88
N PRO A 270 -11.14 -8.43 -18.29
CA PRO A 270 -11.41 -9.33 -17.18
C PRO A 270 -11.24 -10.81 -17.56
N CYS A 271 -11.71 -11.22 -18.73
CA CYS A 271 -11.66 -12.63 -19.15
C CYS A 271 -10.25 -13.11 -19.44
N ILE A 272 -9.44 -12.32 -20.18
CA ILE A 272 -8.07 -12.72 -20.53
C ILE A 272 -7.17 -12.76 -19.27
N ASP A 273 -7.36 -11.86 -18.30
CA ASP A 273 -6.61 -11.93 -17.05
C ASP A 273 -6.98 -13.17 -16.23
N ALA A 274 -8.27 -13.52 -16.17
CA ALA A 274 -8.72 -14.74 -15.49
C ALA A 274 -8.17 -16.00 -16.17
N ILE A 275 -8.20 -16.09 -17.50
CA ILE A 275 -7.62 -17.21 -18.28
C ILE A 275 -6.11 -17.30 -18.05
N ARG A 276 -5.40 -16.19 -18.15
CA ARG A 276 -3.94 -16.14 -17.94
C ARG A 276 -3.56 -16.64 -16.55
N VAL A 277 -4.27 -16.20 -15.51
CA VAL A 277 -3.99 -16.63 -14.14
C VAL A 277 -4.31 -18.11 -13.95
N ALA A 278 -5.42 -18.61 -14.48
CA ALA A 278 -5.80 -20.02 -14.43
C ALA A 278 -4.75 -20.92 -15.13
N LEU A 279 -4.29 -20.52 -16.32
CA LEU A 279 -3.22 -21.23 -17.04
C LEU A 279 -1.90 -21.20 -16.26
N TRP A 280 -1.51 -20.03 -15.74
CA TRP A 280 -0.29 -19.90 -14.94
C TRP A 280 -0.33 -20.81 -13.71
N ARG A 281 -1.46 -20.88 -12.99
CA ARG A 281 -1.64 -21.78 -11.84
C ARG A 281 -1.48 -23.25 -12.25
N LYS A 282 -2.14 -23.64 -13.33
CA LYS A 282 -2.05 -25.02 -13.85
C LYS A 282 -0.60 -25.41 -14.19
N PHE A 283 0.14 -24.54 -14.88
CA PHE A 283 1.54 -24.80 -15.24
C PHE A 283 2.50 -24.82 -14.04
N ASN A 284 2.13 -24.16 -12.94
CA ASN A 284 2.92 -24.17 -11.70
C ASN A 284 2.41 -25.16 -10.64
N GLY A 285 1.56 -26.11 -11.01
CA GLY A 285 1.07 -27.17 -10.11
C GLY A 285 0.15 -26.68 -8.99
N LYS A 286 -0.45 -25.48 -9.12
CA LYS A 286 -1.37 -24.91 -8.14
C LYS A 286 -2.82 -25.21 -8.46
N ALA A 287 -3.68 -25.23 -7.44
CA ALA A 287 -5.11 -25.36 -7.66
C ALA A 287 -5.66 -24.13 -8.43
N MET A 288 -6.58 -24.37 -9.40
CA MET A 288 -7.10 -23.35 -10.30
C MET A 288 -7.78 -22.18 -9.54
N PHE A 289 -8.41 -22.46 -8.40
CA PHE A 289 -9.12 -21.51 -7.56
C PHE A 289 -8.33 -21.08 -6.32
N GLU A 290 -7.04 -21.38 -6.23
CA GLU A 290 -6.20 -20.95 -5.11
C GLU A 290 -5.96 -19.43 -5.19
N PRO A 291 -6.30 -18.66 -4.15
CA PRO A 291 -6.08 -17.22 -4.16
C PRO A 291 -4.59 -16.87 -4.18
N ASP A 292 -4.17 -16.00 -5.10
CA ASP A 292 -2.78 -15.51 -5.21
C ASP A 292 -2.73 -14.02 -5.60
N LYS A 293 -1.52 -13.49 -5.75
CA LYS A 293 -1.27 -12.09 -6.16
C LYS A 293 -0.74 -11.99 -7.60
N THR A 294 -1.20 -12.87 -8.50
CA THR A 294 -0.72 -12.91 -9.89
C THR A 294 -1.61 -12.16 -10.88
N HIS A 295 -2.80 -11.71 -10.48
CA HIS A 295 -3.68 -10.88 -11.29
C HIS A 295 -3.00 -9.57 -11.72
N LEU A 296 -3.42 -9.03 -12.87
CA LEU A 296 -2.82 -7.85 -13.50
C LEU A 296 -2.72 -6.66 -12.53
N HIS A 297 -3.79 -6.33 -11.81
CA HIS A 297 -3.79 -5.23 -10.85
C HIS A 297 -2.75 -5.40 -9.75
N HIS A 298 -2.56 -6.62 -9.22
CA HIS A 298 -1.50 -6.89 -8.24
C HIS A 298 -0.10 -6.70 -8.83
N ARG A 299 0.12 -7.11 -10.08
CA ARG A 299 1.41 -6.94 -10.76
C ARG A 299 1.75 -5.48 -10.99
N ILE A 300 0.77 -4.67 -11.38
CA ILE A 300 0.97 -3.22 -11.55
C ILE A 300 1.26 -2.55 -10.20
N MET A 301 0.55 -2.91 -9.14
CA MET A 301 0.81 -2.38 -7.80
C MET A 301 2.19 -2.76 -7.25
N GLN A 302 2.73 -3.92 -7.61
CA GLN A 302 4.10 -4.34 -7.24
C GLN A 302 5.18 -3.39 -7.81
N MET A 303 4.88 -2.63 -8.87
CA MET A 303 5.75 -1.58 -9.41
C MET A 303 5.76 -0.29 -8.56
N GLY A 304 5.01 -0.26 -7.44
CA GLY A 304 4.89 0.90 -6.56
C GLY A 304 3.75 1.86 -6.91
N LEU A 305 2.91 1.52 -7.90
CA LEU A 305 1.72 2.31 -8.21
C LEU A 305 0.64 2.11 -7.14
N ASP A 306 -0.05 3.19 -6.78
CA ASP A 306 -1.21 3.11 -5.89
C ASP A 306 -2.46 2.54 -6.59
N MET A 307 -3.55 2.31 -5.84
CA MET A 307 -4.79 1.75 -6.38
C MET A 307 -5.41 2.62 -7.48
N ARG A 308 -5.33 3.96 -7.36
CA ARG A 308 -5.91 4.90 -8.34
C ARG A 308 -5.11 4.92 -9.64
N GLN A 309 -3.79 4.92 -9.52
CA GLN A 309 -2.89 4.83 -10.67
C GLN A 309 -3.07 3.49 -11.40
N THR A 310 -3.17 2.39 -10.65
CA THR A 310 -3.44 1.06 -11.21
C THR A 310 -4.78 1.00 -11.94
N LEU A 311 -5.84 1.56 -11.36
CA LEU A 311 -7.14 1.71 -11.99
C LEU A 311 -7.04 2.50 -13.30
N ALA A 312 -6.38 3.66 -13.28
CA ALA A 312 -6.20 4.50 -14.47
C ALA A 312 -5.48 3.75 -15.60
N VAL A 313 -4.42 3.00 -15.28
CA VAL A 313 -3.66 2.19 -16.26
C VAL A 313 -4.56 1.13 -16.91
N ILE A 314 -5.35 0.39 -16.12
CA ILE A 314 -6.20 -0.69 -16.64
C ILE A 314 -7.37 -0.11 -17.46
N ILE A 315 -7.98 1.00 -17.04
CA ILE A 315 -9.03 1.69 -17.81
C ILE A 315 -8.46 2.23 -19.13
N THR A 316 -7.26 2.81 -19.10
CA THR A 316 -6.60 3.28 -20.33
C THR A 316 -6.34 2.12 -21.30
N LEU A 317 -5.86 0.99 -20.78
CA LEU A 317 -5.67 -0.22 -21.61
C LEU A 317 -7.00 -0.69 -22.22
N PHE A 318 -8.09 -0.72 -21.44
CA PHE A 318 -9.43 -1.08 -21.93
C PHE A 318 -9.89 -0.16 -23.08
N ILE A 319 -9.84 1.15 -22.86
CA ILE A 319 -10.24 2.14 -23.88
C ILE A 319 -9.36 2.03 -25.12
N SER A 320 -8.04 1.84 -24.94
CA SER A 320 -7.10 1.69 -26.07
C SER A 320 -7.43 0.48 -26.93
N ILE A 321 -7.73 -0.68 -26.33
CA ILE A 321 -8.14 -1.88 -27.05
C ILE A 321 -9.45 -1.63 -27.81
N CYS A 322 -10.45 -1.00 -27.19
CA CYS A 322 -11.71 -0.66 -27.88
C CYS A 322 -11.47 0.24 -29.11
N LEU A 323 -10.61 1.26 -28.99
CA LEU A 323 -10.31 2.17 -30.09
C LEU A 323 -9.47 1.49 -31.20
N ILE A 324 -8.52 0.66 -30.83
CA ILE A 324 -7.69 -0.11 -31.77
C ILE A 324 -8.58 -1.05 -32.57
N ASN A 325 -9.46 -1.82 -31.90
CA ASN A 325 -10.35 -2.79 -32.55
C ASN A 325 -11.32 -2.10 -33.49
N TYR A 326 -11.88 -0.96 -33.07
CA TYR A 326 -12.72 -0.15 -33.97
C TYR A 326 -11.94 0.28 -35.22
N GLY A 327 -10.74 0.83 -35.07
CA GLY A 327 -9.92 1.28 -36.21
C GLY A 327 -9.46 0.13 -37.11
N LEU A 328 -9.11 -1.03 -36.57
CA LEU A 328 -8.70 -2.21 -37.34
C LEU A 328 -9.89 -2.80 -38.12
N TYR A 329 -11.07 -2.85 -37.48
CA TYR A 329 -12.28 -3.34 -38.15
C TYR A 329 -12.73 -2.43 -39.30
N GLU A 330 -12.78 -1.10 -39.07
CA GLU A 330 -13.05 -0.12 -40.13
C GLU A 330 -11.99 -0.14 -41.26
N GLY A 331 -10.76 -0.52 -40.92
CA GLY A 331 -9.70 -0.77 -41.89
C GLY A 331 -9.84 -2.06 -42.70
N GLY A 332 -10.89 -2.86 -42.46
CA GLY A 332 -11.20 -4.10 -43.15
C GLY A 332 -10.42 -5.32 -42.68
N LEU A 333 -9.84 -5.30 -41.46
CA LEU A 333 -9.16 -6.47 -40.94
C LEU A 333 -10.18 -7.46 -40.36
N GLU A 334 -10.02 -8.74 -40.66
CA GLU A 334 -10.92 -9.80 -40.17
C GLU A 334 -10.83 -9.96 -38.66
N THR A 335 -11.97 -10.30 -38.02
CA THR A 335 -12.12 -10.51 -36.58
C THR A 335 -11.07 -11.45 -35.97
N THR A 336 -10.68 -12.51 -36.70
CA THR A 336 -9.65 -13.48 -36.25
C THR A 336 -8.31 -12.82 -35.98
N TYR A 337 -7.86 -11.95 -36.90
CA TYR A 337 -6.58 -11.24 -36.73
C TYR A 337 -6.65 -10.18 -35.65
N ILE A 338 -7.79 -9.47 -35.54
CA ILE A 338 -7.99 -8.46 -34.48
C ILE A 338 -7.90 -9.11 -33.10
N ILE A 339 -8.58 -10.24 -32.87
CA ILE A 339 -8.50 -11.00 -31.60
C ILE A 339 -7.07 -11.48 -31.33
N GLY A 340 -6.34 -11.93 -32.37
CA GLY A 340 -4.93 -12.28 -32.25
C GLY A 340 -4.05 -11.11 -31.81
N ILE A 341 -4.30 -9.92 -32.37
CA ILE A 341 -3.62 -8.67 -31.98
C ILE A 341 -3.94 -8.30 -30.52
N ASP A 342 -5.18 -8.42 -30.07
CA ASP A 342 -5.58 -8.15 -28.68
C ASP A 342 -4.82 -9.04 -27.71
N ILE A 343 -4.74 -10.34 -27.99
CA ILE A 343 -4.00 -11.31 -27.18
C ILE A 343 -2.50 -10.94 -27.15
N ALA A 344 -1.94 -10.53 -28.29
CA ALA A 344 -0.55 -10.09 -28.38
C ALA A 344 -0.30 -8.81 -27.59
N ILE A 345 -1.14 -7.77 -27.74
CA ILE A 345 -1.06 -6.51 -26.98
C ILE A 345 -1.10 -6.79 -25.48
N TYR A 346 -2.09 -7.57 -25.04
CA TYR A 346 -2.22 -7.91 -23.62
C TYR A 346 -1.01 -8.70 -23.11
N SER A 347 -0.52 -9.68 -23.87
CA SER A 347 0.64 -10.50 -23.51
C SER A 347 1.92 -9.68 -23.40
N ILE A 348 2.16 -8.78 -24.35
CA ILE A 348 3.29 -7.84 -24.33
C ILE A 348 3.18 -6.91 -23.14
N PHE A 349 1.99 -6.37 -22.87
CA PHE A 349 1.76 -5.49 -21.72
C PHE A 349 2.07 -6.20 -20.40
N VAL A 350 1.54 -7.41 -20.19
CA VAL A 350 1.82 -8.21 -18.98
C VAL A 350 3.30 -8.56 -18.87
N TRP A 351 3.93 -8.96 -19.98
CA TRP A 351 5.36 -9.26 -20.00
C TRP A 351 6.20 -8.05 -19.61
N THR A 352 5.86 -6.86 -20.12
CA THR A 352 6.54 -5.60 -19.77
C THR A 352 6.40 -5.31 -18.28
N VAL A 353 5.18 -5.41 -17.72
CA VAL A 353 4.93 -5.21 -16.28
C VAL A 353 5.74 -6.20 -15.44
N VAL A 354 5.81 -7.47 -15.83
CA VAL A 354 6.58 -8.50 -15.11
C VAL A 354 8.08 -8.22 -15.20
N SER A 355 8.60 -7.87 -16.36
CA SER A 355 10.01 -7.55 -16.58
C SER A 355 10.45 -6.34 -15.77
N LEU A 356 9.65 -5.28 -15.75
CA LEU A 356 9.91 -4.10 -14.92
C LEU A 356 9.89 -4.42 -13.42
N ASN A 357 8.99 -5.28 -12.95
CA ASN A 357 8.98 -5.74 -11.57
C ASN A 357 10.26 -6.50 -11.19
N ILE A 358 10.78 -7.35 -12.08
CA ILE A 358 12.04 -8.09 -11.86
C ILE A 358 13.19 -7.08 -11.74
N GLN A 359 13.33 -6.17 -12.70
CA GLN A 359 14.38 -5.15 -12.69
C GLN A 359 14.32 -4.26 -11.43
N LEU A 360 13.12 -3.85 -11.02
CA LEU A 360 12.92 -3.05 -9.81
C LEU A 360 13.36 -3.83 -8.55
N ASN A 361 12.99 -5.10 -8.45
CA ASN A 361 13.38 -5.96 -7.34
C ASN A 361 14.89 -6.21 -7.30
N GLU A 362 15.53 -6.40 -8.46
CA GLU A 362 16.99 -6.51 -8.57
C GLU A 362 17.69 -5.22 -8.14
N TYR A 363 17.18 -4.07 -8.61
CA TYR A 363 17.69 -2.76 -8.21
C TYR A 363 17.57 -2.55 -6.69
N ILE A 364 16.41 -2.82 -6.10
CA ILE A 364 16.20 -2.74 -4.64
C ILE A 364 17.14 -3.71 -3.89
N SER A 365 17.30 -4.93 -4.41
CA SER A 365 18.21 -5.94 -3.82
C SER A 365 19.66 -5.48 -3.86
N GLN A 366 20.10 -4.88 -4.97
CA GLN A 366 21.45 -4.31 -5.10
C GLN A 366 21.64 -3.13 -4.14
N GLN A 367 20.66 -2.25 -4.03
CA GLN A 367 20.66 -1.15 -3.06
C GLN A 367 20.74 -1.67 -1.61
N ASN A 368 19.96 -2.71 -1.28
CA ASN A 368 20.00 -3.33 0.03
C ASN A 368 21.34 -4.04 0.32
N LYS A 369 21.97 -4.66 -0.68
CA LYS A 369 23.33 -5.21 -0.56
C LYS A 369 24.40 -4.13 -0.36
N MET A 370 24.24 -2.96 -0.97
CA MET A 370 25.10 -1.80 -0.70
C MET A 370 24.83 -1.20 0.69
N ARG A 371 23.58 -1.19 1.15
CA ARG A 371 23.19 -0.81 2.51
C ARG A 371 23.86 -1.66 3.60
N SER A 372 24.04 -2.95 3.38
CA SER A 372 24.68 -3.86 4.34
C SER A 372 26.20 -3.69 4.47
N LYS A 373 26.83 -2.78 3.69
CA LYS A 373 28.28 -2.55 3.71
C LYS A 373 28.73 -1.44 4.67
N VAL A 374 27.83 -0.59 5.18
CA VAL A 374 28.20 0.46 6.13
C VAL A 374 28.27 -0.14 7.53
N LYS A 375 29.48 -0.32 8.02
CA LYS A 375 29.77 -0.79 9.38
C LYS A 375 29.64 0.38 10.37
N VAL A 376 28.97 0.17 11.48
CA VAL A 376 28.84 1.16 12.56
C VAL A 376 29.62 0.73 13.79
N SER A 377 30.43 1.64 14.36
CA SER A 377 31.03 1.46 15.69
C SER A 377 30.22 2.26 16.71
N ILE A 378 29.73 1.58 17.74
CA ILE A 378 29.06 2.19 18.90
C ILE A 378 30.04 2.16 20.05
N ILE A 379 30.29 3.32 20.66
CA ILE A 379 31.24 3.48 21.75
C ILE A 379 30.46 3.75 23.03
N THR A 380 30.68 2.91 24.05
CA THR A 380 30.20 3.15 25.43
C THR A 380 31.40 3.36 26.34
N VAL A 381 31.42 4.50 27.00
CA VAL A 381 32.41 4.79 28.06
C VAL A 381 31.77 4.52 29.42
N THR A 382 32.47 3.85 30.31
CA THR A 382 31.92 3.42 31.60
C THR A 382 32.92 3.56 32.75
N TYR A 383 32.39 3.94 33.91
CA TYR A 383 33.11 3.95 35.16
C TYR A 383 32.14 3.73 36.33
N ASN A 384 32.28 2.62 37.05
CA ASN A 384 31.42 2.21 38.15
C ASN A 384 29.89 2.27 37.77
N SER A 385 29.52 1.58 36.69
CA SER A 385 28.17 1.61 36.11
C SER A 385 27.44 0.28 36.24
N ALA A 386 27.74 -0.57 37.21
CA ALA A 386 27.16 -1.91 37.34
C ALA A 386 25.63 -1.92 37.39
N LYS A 387 24.97 -0.83 37.78
CA LYS A 387 23.51 -0.74 37.88
C LYS A 387 22.80 -0.57 36.54
N THR A 388 23.47 0.01 35.54
CA THR A 388 22.81 0.47 34.28
C THR A 388 23.41 -0.13 33.03
N LEU A 389 24.68 -0.52 33.07
CA LEU A 389 25.43 -0.98 31.90
C LEU A 389 24.78 -2.19 31.22
N ALA A 390 24.16 -3.09 31.96
CA ALA A 390 23.50 -4.26 31.38
C ALA A 390 22.37 -3.87 30.42
N ASP A 391 21.53 -2.90 30.77
CA ASP A 391 20.46 -2.40 29.91
C ASP A 391 21.00 -1.72 28.66
N THR A 392 22.10 -0.95 28.81
CA THR A 392 22.79 -0.30 27.68
C THR A 392 23.29 -1.35 26.69
N ILE A 393 24.03 -2.38 27.18
CA ILE A 393 24.56 -3.45 26.33
C ILE A 393 23.43 -4.23 25.64
N GLN A 394 22.37 -4.56 26.39
CA GLN A 394 21.22 -5.28 25.85
C GLN A 394 20.54 -4.48 24.72
N SER A 395 20.39 -3.16 24.89
CA SER A 395 19.78 -2.31 23.87
C SER A 395 20.56 -2.24 22.56
N VAL A 396 21.88 -2.41 22.61
CA VAL A 396 22.75 -2.53 21.42
C VAL A 396 22.60 -3.91 20.81
N LEU A 397 22.54 -4.96 21.60
CA LEU A 397 22.38 -6.35 21.14
C LEU A 397 21.03 -6.56 20.42
N ASP A 398 19.99 -5.90 20.88
CA ASP A 398 18.64 -6.01 20.36
C ASP A 398 18.39 -5.23 19.06
N GLN A 399 19.38 -4.45 18.58
CA GLN A 399 19.23 -3.72 17.33
C GLN A 399 19.08 -4.65 16.12
N THR A 400 18.20 -4.26 15.18
CA THR A 400 17.91 -5.04 13.94
C THR A 400 19.11 -5.04 12.99
N HIS A 401 19.90 -3.96 12.95
CA HIS A 401 21.14 -3.90 12.19
C HIS A 401 22.20 -4.80 12.83
N ARG A 402 22.77 -5.75 12.06
CA ARG A 402 23.67 -6.77 12.62
C ARG A 402 25.17 -6.44 12.48
N ASP A 403 25.53 -5.52 11.58
CA ASP A 403 26.93 -5.13 11.35
C ASP A 403 27.36 -3.99 12.29
N ILE A 404 27.22 -4.27 13.61
CA ILE A 404 27.60 -3.38 14.70
C ILE A 404 28.93 -3.87 15.30
N GLU A 405 29.92 -3.00 15.35
CA GLU A 405 31.08 -3.12 16.22
C GLU A 405 30.79 -2.37 17.52
N TYR A 406 30.75 -3.09 18.63
CA TYR A 406 30.48 -2.49 19.94
C TYR A 406 31.76 -2.35 20.73
N ILE A 407 32.09 -1.14 21.16
CA ILE A 407 33.36 -0.82 21.86
C ILE A 407 33.04 -0.28 23.24
N ILE A 408 33.55 -0.95 24.27
CA ILE A 408 33.42 -0.49 25.66
C ILE A 408 34.78 -0.06 26.18
N VAL A 409 34.85 1.16 26.70
CA VAL A 409 36.04 1.69 27.34
C VAL A 409 35.71 1.91 28.81
N ASP A 410 36.30 1.07 29.68
CA ASP A 410 36.12 1.11 31.12
C ASP A 410 37.26 1.84 31.81
N GLY A 411 36.94 2.78 32.67
CA GLY A 411 37.89 3.62 33.41
C GLY A 411 38.51 2.95 34.65
N ALA A 412 38.76 1.65 34.64
CA ALA A 412 39.18 0.82 35.75
C ALA A 412 38.15 0.77 36.89
N SER A 413 36.94 0.34 36.57
CA SER A 413 35.84 0.17 37.54
C SER A 413 36.13 -0.86 38.59
N THR A 414 35.52 -0.66 39.78
CA THR A 414 35.73 -1.50 40.97
C THR A 414 34.42 -2.10 41.54
N ASP A 415 33.28 -1.91 40.86
CA ASP A 415 31.92 -2.21 41.36
C ASP A 415 31.26 -3.40 40.64
N GLY A 416 31.85 -4.26 39.96
CA GLY A 416 31.19 -5.35 39.20
C GLY A 416 30.84 -4.97 37.75
N THR A 417 31.14 -3.77 37.28
CA THR A 417 30.99 -3.35 35.87
C THR A 417 31.72 -4.31 34.91
N LEU A 418 32.92 -4.75 35.26
CA LEU A 418 33.75 -5.68 34.43
C LEU A 418 33.09 -7.06 34.32
N ASP A 419 32.41 -7.53 35.34
CA ASP A 419 31.74 -8.85 35.30
C ASP A 419 30.58 -8.83 34.32
N ILE A 420 29.85 -7.71 34.24
CA ILE A 420 28.80 -7.50 33.25
C ILE A 420 29.40 -7.51 31.84
N ILE A 421 30.49 -6.80 31.58
CA ILE A 421 31.14 -6.77 30.28
C ILE A 421 31.55 -8.17 29.84
N LYS A 422 32.23 -8.92 30.72
CA LYS A 422 32.66 -10.31 30.47
C LYS A 422 31.50 -11.26 30.23
N HIS A 423 30.35 -11.05 30.89
CA HIS A 423 29.15 -11.84 30.68
C HIS A 423 28.57 -11.65 29.26
N PHE A 424 28.53 -10.42 28.74
CA PHE A 424 27.97 -10.11 27.44
C PHE A 424 28.94 -10.35 26.27
N GLU A 425 30.27 -10.30 26.48
CA GLU A 425 31.28 -10.44 25.41
C GLU A 425 31.04 -11.67 24.50
N PRO A 426 30.86 -12.91 25.02
CA PRO A 426 30.64 -14.07 24.18
C PRO A 426 29.35 -14.00 23.37
N ILE A 427 28.32 -13.28 23.86
CA ILE A 427 27.02 -13.15 23.18
C ILE A 427 27.15 -12.29 21.90
N PHE A 428 28.09 -11.38 21.87
CA PHE A 428 28.35 -10.55 20.67
C PHE A 428 29.15 -11.28 19.58
N ASN A 429 29.60 -12.53 19.80
CA ASN A 429 30.30 -13.32 18.78
C ASN A 429 31.45 -12.56 18.09
N GLY A 430 32.35 -11.95 18.87
CA GLY A 430 33.50 -11.21 18.40
C GLY A 430 33.22 -9.79 17.88
N ARG A 431 32.00 -9.31 17.92
CA ARG A 431 31.63 -7.93 17.54
C ARG A 431 31.81 -6.93 18.68
N MET A 432 32.00 -7.39 19.93
CA MET A 432 32.34 -6.56 21.09
C MET A 432 33.84 -6.53 21.28
N LYS A 433 34.40 -5.34 21.51
CA LYS A 433 35.74 -5.09 21.94
C LYS A 433 35.71 -4.23 23.20
N TRP A 434 36.56 -4.50 24.15
CA TRP A 434 36.65 -3.68 25.33
C TRP A 434 38.04 -3.57 25.89
N ILE A 435 38.31 -2.45 26.59
CA ILE A 435 39.50 -2.23 27.39
C ILE A 435 39.11 -1.71 28.76
N SER A 436 39.86 -2.05 29.79
CA SER A 436 39.70 -1.50 31.13
C SER A 436 41.06 -0.98 31.61
N GLU A 437 41.16 0.32 31.70
CA GLU A 437 42.38 0.99 32.19
C GLU A 437 42.03 2.38 32.74
N LYS A 438 42.84 2.89 33.64
CA LYS A 438 42.65 4.23 34.18
C LYS A 438 42.67 5.28 33.06
N ASP A 439 41.69 6.14 33.03
CA ASP A 439 41.56 7.25 32.11
C ASP A 439 41.73 8.61 32.79
N HIS A 440 41.88 9.68 31.99
CA HIS A 440 41.94 11.07 32.43
C HIS A 440 40.59 11.78 32.26
N GLY A 441 39.49 11.04 32.39
CA GLY A 441 38.10 11.51 32.28
C GLY A 441 37.39 11.01 31.03
N ILE A 442 36.08 11.26 30.97
CA ILE A 442 35.17 10.73 29.95
C ILE A 442 35.63 10.97 28.50
N TYR A 443 36.22 12.11 28.21
CA TYR A 443 36.69 12.47 26.85
C TYR A 443 37.95 11.72 26.45
N ASP A 444 38.85 11.37 27.38
CA ASP A 444 39.96 10.48 27.13
C ASP A 444 39.46 9.07 26.79
N ALA A 445 38.53 8.56 27.55
CA ALA A 445 37.89 7.28 27.26
C ALA A 445 37.16 7.28 25.90
N MET A 446 36.45 8.35 25.55
CA MET A 446 35.81 8.50 24.22
C MET A 446 36.84 8.48 23.09
N ASN A 447 37.96 9.17 23.27
CA ASN A 447 39.04 9.21 22.28
C ASN A 447 39.71 7.83 22.07
N LYS A 448 39.90 7.05 23.15
CA LYS A 448 40.34 5.66 23.05
C LYS A 448 39.36 4.81 22.27
N GLY A 449 38.06 4.96 22.53
CA GLY A 449 37.01 4.28 21.79
C GLY A 449 37.01 4.64 20.31
N ILE A 450 37.16 5.92 19.95
CA ILE A 450 37.27 6.38 18.55
C ILE A 450 38.50 5.78 17.86
N ALA A 451 39.61 5.69 18.55
CA ALA A 451 40.84 5.09 18.03
C ALA A 451 40.70 3.59 17.76
N MET A 452 39.96 2.86 18.61
CA MET A 452 39.65 1.44 18.45
C MET A 452 38.60 1.16 17.34
N ALA A 453 37.73 2.13 17.01
CA ALA A 453 36.64 1.97 16.06
C ALA A 453 37.16 1.66 14.66
N THR A 454 36.58 0.63 14.01
CA THR A 454 36.89 0.26 12.62
C THR A 454 35.72 0.51 11.67
N GLY A 455 34.58 0.89 12.20
CA GLY A 455 33.38 1.18 11.41
C GLY A 455 33.50 2.48 10.61
N ASP A 456 32.70 2.59 9.56
CA ASP A 456 32.59 3.77 8.70
C ASP A 456 31.91 4.94 9.41
N VAL A 457 31.00 4.61 10.32
CA VAL A 457 30.20 5.54 11.12
C VAL A 457 30.45 5.27 12.60
N ILE A 458 30.57 6.32 13.38
CA ILE A 458 30.78 6.27 14.84
C ILE A 458 29.63 6.97 15.53
N GLY A 459 29.06 6.31 16.55
CA GLY A 459 28.12 6.87 17.50
C GLY A 459 28.56 6.58 18.94
N THR A 460 28.10 7.40 19.89
CA THR A 460 28.37 7.23 21.33
C THR A 460 27.07 6.96 22.06
N LEU A 461 27.09 5.99 22.98
CA LEU A 461 25.98 5.67 23.88
C LEU A 461 26.54 5.58 25.29
N ASN A 462 26.08 6.41 26.22
CA ASN A 462 26.58 6.39 27.60
C ASN A 462 26.15 5.12 28.34
N SER A 463 26.86 4.75 29.39
CA SER A 463 26.62 3.51 30.15
C SER A 463 25.35 3.50 31.03
N ASP A 464 24.63 4.63 31.08
CA ASP A 464 23.34 4.80 31.77
C ASP A 464 22.16 5.04 30.80
N ASP A 465 22.42 5.08 29.47
CA ASP A 465 21.47 5.34 28.41
C ASP A 465 21.18 4.07 27.58
N TYR A 466 20.09 4.04 26.82
CA TYR A 466 19.76 2.94 25.92
C TYR A 466 18.95 3.39 24.70
N TYR A 467 18.97 2.61 23.60
CA TYR A 467 18.21 2.91 22.40
C TYR A 467 16.71 2.80 22.63
N THR A 468 15.96 3.77 22.11
CA THR A 468 14.50 3.87 22.32
C THR A 468 13.73 2.74 21.63
N THR A 469 14.21 2.28 20.45
CA THR A 469 13.61 1.18 19.68
C THR A 469 14.68 0.28 19.08
N HIS A 470 14.28 -0.92 18.63
CA HIS A 470 15.21 -1.92 18.06
C HIS A 470 15.70 -1.58 16.65
N ASP A 471 15.11 -0.59 15.97
CA ASP A 471 15.43 -0.22 14.59
C ASP A 471 16.21 1.11 14.44
N VAL A 472 16.68 1.68 15.56
CA VAL A 472 17.37 2.98 15.56
C VAL A 472 18.62 2.96 14.68
N ILE A 473 19.50 1.97 14.87
CA ILE A 473 20.74 1.88 14.09
C ILE A 473 20.49 1.60 12.62
N GLU A 474 19.50 0.77 12.29
CA GLU A 474 19.11 0.52 10.90
C GLU A 474 18.68 1.80 10.19
N ARG A 475 17.87 2.65 10.85
CA ARG A 475 17.43 3.94 10.28
C ARG A 475 18.57 4.94 10.17
N ILE A 476 19.49 4.97 11.13
CA ILE A 476 20.68 5.81 11.07
C ILE A 476 21.53 5.41 9.86
N ILE A 477 21.86 4.13 9.73
CA ILE A 477 22.68 3.63 8.63
C ILE A 477 22.02 3.83 7.27
N ALA A 478 20.70 3.71 7.20
CA ALA A 478 19.94 4.01 5.97
C ALA A 478 20.16 5.45 5.47
N ALA A 479 20.34 6.43 6.36
CA ALA A 479 20.64 7.81 5.97
C ALA A 479 22.04 7.95 5.37
N PHE A 480 23.03 7.19 5.85
CA PHE A 480 24.42 7.23 5.35
C PHE A 480 24.63 6.58 3.97
N ASN A 481 23.56 6.05 3.34
CA ASN A 481 23.61 5.66 1.92
C ASN A 481 23.84 6.87 1.00
N GLU A 482 23.62 8.08 1.47
CA GLU A 482 24.00 9.31 0.78
C GLU A 482 25.49 9.59 1.04
N PRO A 483 26.37 9.45 0.00
CA PRO A 483 27.82 9.59 0.19
C PRO A 483 28.25 10.97 0.70
N ALA A 484 27.50 12.01 0.33
CA ALA A 484 27.77 13.39 0.72
C ALA A 484 27.37 13.72 2.17
N LEU A 485 26.69 12.81 2.87
CA LEU A 485 26.24 13.02 4.24
C LEU A 485 27.37 12.68 5.22
N ASP A 486 27.78 13.64 6.03
CA ASP A 486 28.86 13.49 7.02
C ASP A 486 28.36 13.01 8.38
N ALA A 487 27.16 13.48 8.79
CA ALA A 487 26.58 13.13 10.08
C ALA A 487 25.05 13.09 10.07
N VAL A 488 24.48 12.37 11.03
CA VAL A 488 23.04 12.40 11.35
C VAL A 488 22.84 12.64 12.83
N TYR A 489 21.69 13.23 13.18
CA TYR A 489 21.28 13.43 14.57
C TYR A 489 19.75 13.38 14.67
N GLY A 490 19.26 13.03 15.86
CA GLY A 490 17.83 12.90 16.14
C GLY A 490 17.45 13.54 17.46
N ASP A 491 16.33 13.09 17.99
CA ASP A 491 15.80 13.50 19.29
C ASP A 491 16.20 12.52 20.39
N ILE A 492 16.04 12.91 21.63
CA ILE A 492 16.19 12.07 22.83
C ILE A 492 15.11 12.40 23.85
N HIS A 493 14.80 11.46 24.73
CA HIS A 493 13.94 11.74 25.86
C HIS A 493 14.54 11.26 27.18
N PHE A 494 14.05 11.83 28.28
CA PHE A 494 14.52 11.55 29.63
C PHE A 494 13.42 10.86 30.43
N ILE A 495 13.81 9.84 31.20
CA ILE A 495 12.96 9.12 32.13
C ILE A 495 13.52 9.22 33.56
N ARG A 496 12.69 8.94 34.58
CA ARG A 496 13.17 8.72 35.95
C ARG A 496 13.54 7.26 36.16
N ASP A 497 14.53 7.05 36.98
CA ASP A 497 14.87 5.69 37.43
C ASP A 497 13.66 5.02 38.10
N GLY A 498 13.33 3.81 37.66
CA GLY A 498 12.14 3.07 38.13
C GLY A 498 10.82 3.42 37.41
N GLU A 499 10.75 4.44 36.54
CA GLU A 499 9.56 4.81 35.76
C GLU A 499 9.85 4.83 34.25
N PRO A 500 10.16 3.68 33.60
CA PRO A 500 10.63 3.64 32.21
C PRO A 500 9.60 4.13 31.20
N ASN A 501 8.32 4.11 31.54
CA ASN A 501 7.23 4.52 30.64
C ASN A 501 6.85 6.01 30.78
N LYS A 502 7.50 6.76 31.68
CA LYS A 502 7.16 8.17 31.91
C LYS A 502 8.25 9.10 31.42
N CYS A 503 8.02 9.68 30.25
CA CYS A 503 8.88 10.73 29.73
C CYS A 503 8.72 12.01 30.56
N VAL A 504 9.79 12.45 31.19
CA VAL A 504 9.81 13.70 32.01
C VAL A 504 10.33 14.90 31.23
N ARG A 505 11.08 14.66 30.15
CA ARG A 505 11.59 15.71 29.27
C ARG A 505 11.86 15.13 27.89
N TYR A 506 11.50 15.86 26.85
CA TYR A 506 11.78 15.51 25.45
C TYR A 506 12.67 16.58 24.81
N TYR A 507 13.84 16.20 24.34
CA TYR A 507 14.78 17.09 23.68
C TYR A 507 14.74 16.88 22.17
N SER A 508 14.14 17.82 21.45
CA SER A 508 14.10 17.78 19.98
C SER A 508 15.21 18.61 19.36
N SER A 509 15.99 17.98 18.49
CA SER A 509 17.03 18.63 17.69
C SER A 509 16.53 19.23 16.38
N LYS A 510 15.20 19.15 16.09
CA LYS A 510 14.55 19.56 14.82
C LYS A 510 14.89 20.98 14.37
N HIS A 511 14.95 21.91 15.29
CA HIS A 511 15.14 23.32 14.99
C HIS A 511 16.61 23.77 15.06
N PHE A 512 17.53 22.86 15.30
CA PHE A 512 18.94 23.20 15.33
C PHE A 512 19.42 23.82 14.00
N ARG A 513 20.24 24.87 14.13
CA ARG A 513 20.99 25.49 13.03
C ARG A 513 22.37 25.87 13.57
N PRO A 514 23.46 25.80 12.80
CA PRO A 514 24.81 26.15 13.27
C PRO A 514 24.92 27.50 13.96
N LYS A 515 24.17 28.52 13.51
CA LYS A 515 24.12 29.85 14.15
C LYS A 515 23.60 29.85 15.59
N TRP A 516 22.88 28.78 16.02
CA TRP A 516 22.36 28.64 17.37
C TRP A 516 23.44 28.18 18.39
N LEU A 517 24.62 27.74 17.92
CA LEU A 517 25.74 27.40 18.79
C LEU A 517 26.14 28.58 19.70
N ARG A 518 26.09 29.84 19.20
CA ARG A 518 26.37 31.03 20.02
C ARG A 518 25.46 31.19 21.27
N PHE A 519 24.35 30.49 21.29
CA PHE A 519 23.37 30.47 22.40
C PHE A 519 23.44 29.18 23.20
N GLY A 520 24.47 28.35 23.04
CA GLY A 520 24.64 27.08 23.75
C GLY A 520 23.72 25.97 23.30
N MET A 521 23.09 26.08 22.12
CA MET A 521 22.22 25.06 21.55
C MET A 521 23.02 24.17 20.59
N MET A 522 22.91 22.85 20.73
CA MET A 522 23.54 21.86 19.88
C MET A 522 22.61 20.68 19.66
N PRO A 523 22.81 19.81 18.65
CA PRO A 523 22.12 18.52 18.60
C PRO A 523 22.39 17.71 19.87
N ALA A 524 21.42 16.86 20.25
CA ALA A 524 21.61 15.98 21.40
C ALA A 524 22.81 15.05 21.14
N HIS A 525 23.87 15.18 21.93
CA HIS A 525 25.12 14.45 21.72
C HIS A 525 24.94 12.91 21.66
N PRO A 526 24.11 12.25 22.49
CA PRO A 526 23.89 10.80 22.42
C PRO A 526 23.14 10.37 21.14
N SER A 527 22.49 11.30 20.43
CA SER A 527 21.84 11.03 19.15
C SER A 527 22.70 11.40 17.93
N PHE A 528 23.98 11.73 18.11
CA PHE A 528 24.83 12.19 17.04
C PHE A 528 25.72 11.06 16.51
N TYR A 529 25.57 10.77 15.22
CA TYR A 529 26.34 9.77 14.49
C TYR A 529 27.09 10.42 13.34
N CYS A 530 28.40 10.13 13.23
CA CYS A 530 29.26 10.81 12.27
C CYS A 530 30.20 9.82 11.55
N ARG A 531 30.53 10.09 10.27
CA ARG A 531 31.53 9.29 9.57
C ARG A 531 32.88 9.40 10.27
N LYS A 532 33.57 8.28 10.38
CA LYS A 532 34.92 8.20 10.99
C LYS A 532 35.91 9.19 10.38
N ILE A 533 35.86 9.40 9.05
CA ILE A 533 36.72 10.35 8.34
C ILE A 533 36.59 11.79 8.86
N ILE A 534 35.42 12.16 9.39
CA ILE A 534 35.20 13.49 9.95
C ILE A 534 35.97 13.69 11.25
N TYR A 535 36.04 12.68 12.13
CA TYR A 535 36.85 12.73 13.33
C TYR A 535 38.35 12.86 12.99
N GLN A 536 38.81 12.24 11.89
CA GLN A 536 40.18 12.42 11.39
C GLN A 536 40.45 13.85 10.89
N LYS A 537 39.43 14.49 10.25
CA LYS A 537 39.52 15.85 9.72
C LYS A 537 39.40 16.91 10.82
N VAL A 538 38.45 16.75 11.74
CA VAL A 538 38.13 17.73 12.76
C VAL A 538 39.02 17.61 14.00
N GLY A 539 39.58 16.43 14.22
CA GLY A 539 40.35 16.07 15.43
C GLY A 539 39.44 15.44 16.50
N LEU A 540 40.08 14.96 17.57
CA LEU A 540 39.44 14.24 18.67
C LEU A 540 38.86 15.21 19.72
N TYR A 541 38.20 14.68 20.74
CA TYR A 541 37.69 15.45 21.89
C TYR A 541 38.88 16.07 22.67
N LYS A 542 38.79 17.34 23.04
CA LYS A 542 39.79 18.01 23.87
C LYS A 542 39.67 17.57 25.33
N THR A 543 40.71 17.02 25.89
CA THR A 543 40.72 16.49 27.27
C THR A 543 40.89 17.57 28.34
N ASN A 544 41.17 18.80 27.95
CA ASN A 544 41.33 19.95 28.86
C ASN A 544 40.01 20.67 29.21
N TYR A 545 38.87 20.12 28.80
CA TYR A 545 37.54 20.51 29.23
C TYR A 545 37.04 19.56 30.32
N LYS A 546 36.37 20.12 31.35
CA LYS A 546 35.76 19.28 32.42
C LYS A 546 34.47 18.63 31.99
N ILE A 547 33.58 19.36 31.29
CA ILE A 547 32.26 18.88 30.90
C ILE A 547 31.91 19.23 29.44
N GLY A 548 32.42 20.30 28.85
CA GLY A 548 31.96 20.90 27.59
C GLY A 548 32.71 20.48 26.33
N SER A 549 33.49 19.38 26.31
CA SER A 549 34.25 18.98 25.12
C SER A 549 33.34 18.42 24.00
N ASP A 550 32.19 17.86 24.34
CA ASP A 550 31.15 17.49 23.37
C ASP A 550 30.62 18.72 22.62
N TYR A 551 30.41 19.82 23.37
CA TYR A 551 30.01 21.08 22.75
C TYR A 551 31.10 21.68 21.87
N ASP A 552 32.40 21.68 22.31
CA ASP A 552 33.55 22.10 21.46
C ASP A 552 33.62 21.27 20.17
N MET A 553 33.42 19.97 20.27
CA MET A 553 33.39 19.09 19.09
C MET A 553 32.28 19.50 18.12
N MET A 554 31.05 19.77 18.60
CA MET A 554 29.96 20.25 17.75
C MET A 554 30.26 21.62 17.13
N VAL A 555 30.89 22.53 17.88
CA VAL A 555 31.32 23.83 17.34
C VAL A 555 32.33 23.64 16.22
N ARG A 556 33.34 22.81 16.39
CA ARG A 556 34.33 22.52 15.33
C ARG A 556 33.66 21.88 14.12
N MET A 557 32.83 20.88 14.28
CA MET A 557 32.16 20.18 13.20
C MET A 557 31.25 21.12 12.39
N PHE A 558 30.33 21.81 13.05
CA PHE A 558 29.29 22.58 12.36
C PHE A 558 29.71 23.98 11.94
N TRP A 559 30.56 24.65 12.76
CA TRP A 559 30.94 26.05 12.50
C TRP A 559 32.23 26.17 11.75
N VAL A 560 33.26 25.41 12.14
CA VAL A 560 34.59 25.52 11.51
C VAL A 560 34.65 24.70 10.22
N HIS A 561 34.20 23.43 10.28
CA HIS A 561 34.33 22.50 9.17
C HIS A 561 33.08 22.38 8.29
N HIS A 562 31.98 23.04 8.66
CA HIS A 562 30.73 23.08 7.89
C HIS A 562 30.27 21.71 7.39
N ILE A 563 30.24 20.70 8.29
CA ILE A 563 29.85 19.34 7.93
C ILE A 563 28.42 19.29 7.40
N ASN A 564 28.18 18.40 6.44
CA ASN A 564 26.83 18.12 5.94
C ASN A 564 26.12 17.13 6.87
N ALA A 565 25.21 17.65 7.69
CA ALA A 565 24.49 16.83 8.67
C ALA A 565 22.96 16.90 8.47
N ARG A 566 22.29 15.76 8.71
CA ARG A 566 20.85 15.62 8.55
C ARG A 566 20.16 15.32 9.88
N TYR A 567 19.06 16.03 10.14
CA TYR A 567 18.15 15.69 11.21
C TYR A 567 17.22 14.55 10.78
N LEU A 568 17.15 13.49 11.59
CA LEU A 568 16.17 12.42 11.43
C LEU A 568 15.04 12.64 12.47
N PRO A 569 13.77 12.74 12.04
CA PRO A 569 12.64 13.02 12.93
C PRO A 569 12.23 11.78 13.73
N MET A 570 13.13 11.31 14.59
CA MET A 570 12.92 10.14 15.44
C MET A 570 13.71 10.27 16.75
N ASP A 571 13.23 9.57 17.75
CA ASP A 571 13.83 9.46 19.07
C ASP A 571 14.88 8.33 19.07
N PHE A 572 16.14 8.67 19.29
CA PHE A 572 17.25 7.71 19.23
C PHE A 572 17.50 7.05 20.57
N VAL A 573 17.55 7.85 21.63
CA VAL A 573 18.07 7.41 22.91
C VAL A 573 17.17 7.83 24.06
N THR A 574 16.89 6.88 24.93
CA THR A 574 16.27 7.09 26.24
C THR A 574 17.36 7.33 27.27
N MET A 575 17.37 8.52 27.86
CA MET A 575 18.32 8.92 28.89
C MET A 575 17.72 8.83 30.29
N ARG A 576 18.50 8.39 31.26
CA ARG A 576 18.13 8.45 32.67
C ARG A 576 18.45 9.81 33.29
N THR A 577 17.57 10.32 34.17
CA THR A 577 17.84 11.56 34.93
C THR A 577 18.87 11.31 36.04
N GLY A 578 19.81 12.26 36.25
CA GLY A 578 20.81 12.18 37.34
C GLY A 578 22.27 12.09 36.89
N GLY A 579 22.52 12.18 35.59
CA GLY A 579 23.89 12.16 35.05
C GLY A 579 24.78 13.34 35.48
N ALA A 580 26.08 13.24 35.25
CA ALA A 580 27.14 14.16 35.70
C ALA A 580 26.90 15.64 35.36
N SER A 581 26.23 15.94 34.23
CA SER A 581 25.96 17.30 33.75
C SER A 581 24.83 18.03 34.49
N THR A 582 24.03 17.31 35.29
CA THR A 582 22.84 17.87 35.96
C THR A 582 22.91 17.85 37.48
N ARG A 583 24.03 17.38 38.06
CA ARG A 583 24.19 17.02 39.48
C ARG A 583 24.09 18.19 40.44
N ASP A 584 24.68 19.35 40.08
CA ASP A 584 24.70 20.52 40.98
C ASP A 584 24.82 21.86 40.22
N ILE A 585 24.72 22.98 40.96
CA ILE A 585 24.82 24.34 40.39
C ILE A 585 26.25 24.61 39.90
N GLN A 586 27.27 24.02 40.51
CA GLN A 586 28.68 24.24 40.13
C GLN A 586 28.95 23.63 38.77
N SER A 587 28.42 22.43 38.47
CA SER A 587 28.48 21.79 37.17
C SER A 587 27.82 22.65 36.08
N ARG A 588 26.66 23.26 36.37
CA ARG A 588 25.99 24.17 35.40
C ARG A 588 26.81 25.44 35.14
N CYS A 589 27.43 26.04 36.15
CA CYS A 589 28.34 27.17 35.96
C CYS A 589 29.56 26.78 35.14
N GLN A 590 30.10 25.59 35.35
CA GLN A 590 31.26 25.09 34.57
C GLN A 590 30.87 24.88 33.10
N ILE A 591 29.70 24.28 32.79
CA ILE A 591 29.20 24.13 31.45
C ILE A 591 29.10 25.47 30.73
N ILE A 592 28.57 26.52 31.38
CA ILE A 592 28.48 27.84 30.76
C ILE A 592 29.86 28.39 30.45
N LYS A 593 30.83 28.23 31.33
CA LYS A 593 32.21 28.68 31.09
C LYS A 593 32.87 27.91 29.92
N ASP A 594 32.70 26.59 29.90
CA ASP A 594 33.24 25.72 28.86
C ASP A 594 32.61 26.03 27.48
N ASP A 595 31.28 26.23 27.41
CA ASP A 595 30.61 26.61 26.17
C ASP A 595 31.03 27.98 25.63
N VAL A 596 31.21 28.99 26.51
CA VAL A 596 31.73 30.31 26.12
C VAL A 596 33.17 30.16 25.60
N ARG A 597 33.98 29.38 26.27
CA ARG A 597 35.36 29.11 25.86
C ARG A 597 35.42 28.42 24.49
N ALA A 598 34.63 27.35 24.29
CA ALA A 598 34.54 26.62 23.04
C ALA A 598 34.13 27.52 21.86
N CYS A 599 33.12 28.36 22.04
CA CYS A 599 32.74 29.32 21.01
C CYS A 599 33.86 30.30 20.68
N ARG A 600 34.51 30.89 21.70
CA ARG A 600 35.55 31.90 21.50
C ARG A 600 36.81 31.33 20.84
N GLU A 601 37.24 30.15 21.29
CA GLU A 601 38.39 29.47 20.69
C GLU A 601 38.19 29.15 19.19
N ASN A 602 36.93 29.02 18.76
CA ASN A 602 36.55 28.68 17.39
C ASN A 602 35.96 29.88 16.61
N GLY A 603 36.18 31.12 17.06
CA GLY A 603 35.81 32.36 16.35
C GLY A 603 34.30 32.71 16.39
N ILE A 604 33.52 32.12 17.32
CA ILE A 604 32.14 32.49 17.50
C ILE A 604 32.02 33.55 18.60
N TYR A 605 31.45 34.72 18.27
CA TYR A 605 31.13 35.70 19.28
C TYR A 605 29.99 35.21 20.17
N THR A 606 30.25 35.13 21.49
CA THR A 606 29.28 34.78 22.53
C THR A 606 29.71 35.32 23.89
N ASN A 607 28.79 35.31 24.84
CA ASN A 607 29.01 35.62 26.24
C ASN A 607 28.12 34.73 27.14
N SER A 608 28.34 34.79 28.46
CA SER A 608 27.62 33.95 29.40
C SER A 608 26.09 34.16 29.36
N LEU A 609 25.63 35.38 29.11
CA LEU A 609 24.20 35.70 29.02
C LEU A 609 23.57 35.01 27.79
N MET A 610 24.26 35.09 26.65
CA MET A 610 23.81 34.42 25.41
C MET A 610 23.76 32.89 25.60
N ILE A 611 24.76 32.29 26.21
CA ILE A 611 24.76 30.84 26.49
C ILE A 611 23.63 30.46 27.48
N CYS A 612 23.29 31.33 28.43
CA CYS A 612 22.17 31.10 29.36
C CYS A 612 20.81 31.03 28.63
N MET A 613 20.66 31.57 27.41
CA MET A 613 19.41 31.50 26.65
C MET A 613 18.95 30.06 26.43
N LYS A 614 19.85 29.06 26.37
CA LYS A 614 19.49 27.64 26.28
C LYS A 614 18.59 27.17 27.43
N TYR A 615 18.69 27.76 28.62
CA TYR A 615 17.86 27.37 29.79
C TYR A 615 16.41 27.83 29.65
N PHE A 616 16.15 28.94 28.95
CA PHE A 616 14.78 29.39 28.63
C PHE A 616 14.14 28.42 27.63
N TYR A 617 14.88 27.95 26.61
CA TYR A 617 14.37 26.96 25.67
C TYR A 617 14.07 25.62 26.35
N LYS A 618 14.87 25.20 27.32
CA LYS A 618 14.68 23.94 28.08
C LYS A 618 13.36 23.87 28.85
N ILE A 619 12.72 25.02 29.18
CA ILE A 619 11.41 25.05 29.83
C ILE A 619 10.33 24.42 28.94
N PHE A 620 10.42 24.62 27.63
CA PHE A 620 9.47 24.09 26.66
C PHE A 620 9.68 22.58 26.35
N GLU A 621 10.77 21.99 26.83
CA GLU A 621 11.07 20.57 26.68
C GLU A 621 10.46 19.70 27.81
N LEU A 622 10.05 20.32 28.91
CA LEU A 622 9.46 19.62 30.06
C LEU A 622 8.06 19.10 29.67
N ARG A 623 7.81 17.84 29.92
CA ARG A 623 6.49 17.22 29.87
C ARG A 623 6.03 16.98 31.32
N MET A 624 4.96 17.66 31.72
CA MET A 624 4.34 17.48 33.05
C MET A 624 3.53 16.18 33.08
#